data_3a5603b8b19696adf064ee2036cb15e0
#
_entry.id   3a5603b8b19696adf064ee2036cb15e0
#
_cell.length_a   1.000
_cell.length_b   1.000
_cell.length_c   1.000
_cell.angle_alpha   90.00
_cell.angle_beta   90.00
_cell.angle_gamma   90.00
#
_symmetry.space_group_name_H-M   'P 1'
#
loop_
_entity.id
_entity.type
_entity.pdbx_description
1 polymer ?
#
loop_
_entity_poly.entity_id
_entity_poly.type
_entity_poly.pdbx_seq_one_letter_code
_entity_poly.pdbx_strand_id
1 'polypeptide(L)'
;MNIAQIENNLQNLIKNFSKDTFIFDLLLAYGLPKASITRLQNGNLNLSKVQGEVSWKKKVLFKPVENEDLHVAITKCKEETKQEQRFIIVTDFKTLLAVDTKTSDTLDIELENLPSHFDFFLPWAGMEKATHKNENPADVKAAEKMAKLFDEIKKDNPDNSPEFIHGLNVFLSRLLFCFFAEDTNIFKKGQFTNAISSHTQTDGSDLSNYLDKLFDVLNTHNRNRKD
;
A
#
# COMPACT_ATOMS: atom_id res chain seq x y z
N MET A 1 10.79 17.07 9.09
CA MET A 1 11.66 16.02 8.55
C MET A 1 11.06 15.60 7.21
N ASN A 2 11.84 15.33 6.18
CA ASN A 2 11.34 14.85 4.89
C ASN A 2 11.60 13.34 4.73
N ILE A 3 10.96 12.72 3.73
CA ILE A 3 11.03 11.26 3.50
C ILE A 3 12.48 10.79 3.27
N ALA A 4 13.26 11.51 2.46
CA ALA A 4 14.66 11.14 2.20
C ALA A 4 15.53 11.17 3.46
N GLN A 5 15.26 12.06 4.40
CA GLN A 5 15.95 12.08 5.70
C GLN A 5 15.55 10.87 6.55
N ILE A 6 14.28 10.47 6.54
CA ILE A 6 13.81 9.29 7.27
C ILE A 6 14.51 8.04 6.73
N GLU A 7 14.52 7.86 5.41
CA GLU A 7 15.16 6.72 4.76
C GLU A 7 16.64 6.63 5.09
N ASN A 8 17.39 7.75 4.96
CA ASN A 8 18.80 7.81 5.36
C ASN A 8 19.02 7.50 6.84
N ASN A 9 18.14 7.98 7.72
CA ASN A 9 18.23 7.69 9.15
C ASN A 9 18.03 6.21 9.44
N LEU A 10 17.09 5.56 8.76
CA LEU A 10 16.84 4.12 8.90
C LEU A 10 18.00 3.28 8.35
N GLN A 11 18.61 3.68 7.23
CA GLN A 11 19.83 3.05 6.73
C GLN A 11 20.98 3.13 7.73
N ASN A 12 21.16 4.30 8.36
CA ASN A 12 22.15 4.50 9.40
C ASN A 12 21.84 3.68 10.65
N LEU A 13 20.56 3.56 11.04
CA LEU A 13 20.12 2.74 12.16
C LEU A 13 20.48 1.27 11.95
N ILE A 14 20.20 0.72 10.78
CA ILE A 14 20.53 -0.68 10.46
C ILE A 14 22.05 -0.87 10.42
N LYS A 15 22.79 0.07 9.84
CA LYS A 15 24.25 0.00 9.76
C LYS A 15 24.93 0.04 11.13
N ASN A 16 24.39 0.80 12.08
CA ASN A 16 24.91 0.98 13.44
C ASN A 16 24.01 0.30 14.48
N PHE A 17 23.42 -0.83 14.14
CA PHE A 17 22.42 -1.51 14.92
C PHE A 17 22.89 -1.87 16.33
N SER A 18 22.04 -1.58 17.33
CA SER A 18 22.19 -2.01 18.72
C SER A 18 20.83 -2.43 19.28
N LYS A 19 20.76 -3.63 19.85
CA LYS A 19 19.51 -4.17 20.43
C LYS A 19 18.96 -3.28 21.55
N ASP A 20 19.83 -2.75 22.39
CA ASP A 20 19.45 -1.98 23.59
C ASP A 20 18.85 -0.62 23.24
N THR A 21 19.25 -0.05 22.10
CA THR A 21 18.82 1.30 21.69
C THR A 21 17.87 1.30 20.50
N PHE A 22 17.66 0.15 19.86
CA PHE A 22 16.92 0.02 18.60
C PHE A 22 15.62 0.80 18.55
N ILE A 23 14.73 0.59 19.52
CA ILE A 23 13.42 1.26 19.52
C ILE A 23 13.52 2.78 19.64
N PHE A 24 14.48 3.26 20.44
CA PHE A 24 14.70 4.68 20.64
C PHE A 24 15.30 5.33 19.39
N ASP A 25 16.24 4.65 18.75
CA ASP A 25 16.85 5.11 17.50
C ASP A 25 15.84 5.07 16.35
N LEU A 26 14.96 4.07 16.32
CA LEU A 26 13.84 4.00 15.38
C LEU A 26 12.91 5.21 15.56
N LEU A 27 12.50 5.53 16.77
CA LEU A 27 11.64 6.69 17.02
C LEU A 27 12.34 8.02 16.65
N LEU A 28 13.65 8.13 16.91
CA LEU A 28 14.45 9.28 16.50
C LEU A 28 14.56 9.40 14.98
N ALA A 29 14.68 8.27 14.25
CA ALA A 29 14.75 8.23 12.80
C ALA A 29 13.54 8.86 12.14
N TYR A 30 12.37 8.79 12.76
CA TYR A 30 11.13 9.44 12.33
C TYR A 30 10.92 10.85 12.91
N GLY A 31 11.90 11.39 13.62
CA GLY A 31 11.88 12.78 14.09
C GLY A 31 11.08 13.04 15.34
N LEU A 32 10.82 12.03 16.15
CA LEU A 32 10.23 12.28 17.46
C LEU A 32 11.22 13.08 18.34
N PRO A 33 10.72 13.98 19.20
CA PRO A 33 11.59 14.90 19.96
C PRO A 33 12.57 14.16 20.85
N LYS A 34 13.87 14.47 20.73
CA LYS A 34 14.94 13.85 21.51
C LYS A 34 14.69 13.92 23.02
N ALA A 35 14.16 15.03 23.53
CA ALA A 35 13.80 15.20 24.94
C ALA A 35 12.75 14.17 25.40
N SER A 36 11.78 13.84 24.54
CA SER A 36 10.75 12.83 24.83
C SER A 36 11.35 11.42 24.84
N ILE A 37 12.27 11.14 23.91
CA ILE A 37 12.96 9.84 23.85
C ILE A 37 13.84 9.66 25.08
N THR A 38 14.60 10.65 25.51
CA THR A 38 15.37 10.60 26.75
C THR A 38 14.49 10.32 27.98
N ARG A 39 13.30 10.97 28.06
CA ARG A 39 12.35 10.67 29.15
C ARG A 39 11.78 9.27 29.08
N LEU A 40 11.59 8.74 27.86
CA LEU A 40 11.15 7.36 27.64
C LEU A 40 12.21 6.35 28.09
N GLN A 41 13.48 6.58 27.73
CA GLN A 41 14.64 5.78 28.17
C GLN A 41 14.79 5.78 29.69
N ASN A 42 14.56 6.92 30.34
CA ASN A 42 14.63 7.04 31.81
C ASN A 42 13.36 6.48 32.52
N GLY A 43 12.44 5.86 31.77
CA GLY A 43 11.24 5.23 32.32
C GLY A 43 10.08 6.19 32.61
N ASN A 44 10.25 7.51 32.50
CA ASN A 44 9.20 8.49 32.86
C ASN A 44 7.99 8.46 31.94
N LEU A 45 8.15 8.00 30.69
CA LEU A 45 7.08 7.88 29.69
C LEU A 45 6.80 6.41 29.33
N ASN A 46 7.58 5.47 29.84
CA ASN A 46 7.37 4.05 29.60
C ASN A 46 6.33 3.50 30.58
N LEU A 47 5.23 3.00 30.06
CA LEU A 47 4.14 2.37 30.84
C LEU A 47 4.42 0.90 31.14
N SER A 48 5.33 0.25 30.40
CA SER A 48 5.74 -1.12 30.69
C SER A 48 6.71 -1.15 31.86
N LYS A 49 6.57 -2.18 32.69
CA LYS A 49 7.50 -2.50 33.79
C LYS A 49 8.41 -3.69 33.46
N VAL A 50 8.23 -4.25 32.26
CA VAL A 50 9.02 -5.39 31.79
C VAL A 50 10.32 -4.85 31.18
N GLN A 51 11.44 -5.45 31.55
CA GLN A 51 12.75 -5.06 31.05
C GLN A 51 12.82 -5.29 29.53
N GLY A 52 13.31 -4.30 28.80
CA GLY A 52 13.41 -4.34 27.34
C GLY A 52 12.13 -3.95 26.60
N GLU A 53 10.98 -3.96 27.25
CA GLU A 53 9.73 -3.50 26.65
C GLU A 53 9.58 -1.98 26.75
N VAL A 54 8.99 -1.39 25.72
CA VAL A 54 8.63 0.03 25.70
C VAL A 54 7.16 0.19 25.35
N SER A 55 6.40 0.77 26.26
CA SER A 55 4.99 1.11 26.06
C SER A 55 4.81 2.62 26.21
N TRP A 56 4.69 3.31 25.09
CA TRP A 56 4.46 4.75 25.06
C TRP A 56 3.04 5.04 24.56
N LYS A 57 2.25 5.66 25.45
CA LYS A 57 0.85 5.97 25.20
C LYS A 57 0.63 6.68 23.85
N LYS A 58 -0.32 6.22 23.06
CA LYS A 58 -0.68 6.71 21.71
C LYS A 58 0.43 6.61 20.67
N LYS A 59 1.57 6.01 20.98
CA LYS A 59 2.71 5.93 20.05
C LYS A 59 3.07 4.50 19.72
N VAL A 60 3.59 3.74 20.66
CA VAL A 60 4.14 2.41 20.40
C VAL A 60 4.06 1.49 21.63
N LEU A 61 3.79 0.22 21.37
CA LEU A 61 4.16 -0.91 22.21
C LEU A 61 5.26 -1.67 21.48
N PHE A 62 6.44 -1.75 22.07
CA PHE A 62 7.58 -2.51 21.57
C PHE A 62 7.91 -3.64 22.52
N LYS A 63 8.01 -4.86 22.00
CA LYS A 63 8.34 -6.07 22.74
C LYS A 63 9.42 -6.86 22.02
N PRO A 64 10.65 -6.90 22.52
CA PRO A 64 11.65 -7.86 22.05
C PRO A 64 11.30 -9.26 22.53
N VAL A 65 11.53 -10.27 21.69
CA VAL A 65 11.22 -11.67 21.98
C VAL A 65 12.45 -12.54 21.71
N GLU A 66 12.79 -13.43 22.63
CA GLU A 66 13.96 -14.29 22.46
C GLU A 66 13.61 -15.74 22.12
N ASN A 67 12.55 -16.29 22.73
CA ASN A 67 12.22 -17.73 22.62
C ASN A 67 10.71 -17.98 22.41
N GLU A 68 9.99 -17.04 21.87
CA GLU A 68 8.56 -17.14 21.55
C GLU A 68 8.35 -16.87 20.05
N ASP A 69 7.37 -17.53 19.46
CA ASP A 69 6.96 -17.22 18.08
C ASP A 69 6.44 -15.78 17.97
N LEU A 70 6.94 -15.04 16.98
CA LEU A 70 6.64 -13.62 16.81
C LEU A 70 5.15 -13.38 16.49
N HIS A 71 4.49 -14.28 15.74
CA HIS A 71 3.09 -14.16 15.42
C HIS A 71 2.19 -14.41 16.63
N VAL A 72 2.61 -15.33 17.49
CA VAL A 72 1.94 -15.56 18.79
C VAL A 72 2.11 -14.35 19.69
N ALA A 73 3.34 -13.84 19.79
CA ALA A 73 3.64 -12.67 20.64
C ALA A 73 2.88 -11.42 20.20
N ILE A 74 2.82 -11.11 18.89
CA ILE A 74 2.10 -9.93 18.38
C ILE A 74 0.59 -10.05 18.58
N THR A 75 0.04 -11.27 18.45
CA THR A 75 -1.38 -11.53 18.70
C THR A 75 -1.74 -11.28 20.16
N LYS A 76 -0.94 -11.78 21.11
CA LYS A 76 -1.11 -11.49 22.53
C LYS A 76 -1.03 -9.99 22.82
N CYS A 77 -0.03 -9.30 22.26
CA CYS A 77 0.10 -7.85 22.40
C CYS A 77 -1.13 -7.09 21.88
N LYS A 78 -1.74 -7.53 20.78
CA LYS A 78 -2.97 -6.93 20.23
C LYS A 78 -4.17 -7.10 21.18
N GLU A 79 -4.30 -8.25 21.80
CA GLU A 79 -5.38 -8.56 22.75
C GLU A 79 -5.24 -7.77 24.06
N GLU A 80 -4.03 -7.66 24.56
CA GLU A 80 -3.71 -6.96 25.81
C GLU A 80 -3.72 -5.43 25.64
N THR A 81 -3.43 -4.94 24.45
CA THR A 81 -3.36 -3.50 24.16
C THR A 81 -4.76 -2.95 23.94
N LYS A 82 -5.27 -2.21 24.89
CA LYS A 82 -6.59 -1.53 24.83
C LYS A 82 -6.59 -0.34 23.84
N GLN A 83 -6.04 -0.50 22.64
CA GLN A 83 -5.93 0.50 21.56
C GLN A 83 -5.32 1.86 21.99
N GLU A 84 -4.50 1.86 23.04
CA GLU A 84 -3.84 3.09 23.49
C GLU A 84 -2.54 3.39 22.73
N GLN A 85 -1.91 2.38 22.12
CA GLN A 85 -0.71 2.51 21.31
C GLN A 85 -1.09 2.39 19.82
N ARG A 86 -0.53 3.28 19.00
CA ARG A 86 -0.80 3.25 17.56
C ARG A 86 -0.10 2.08 16.88
N PHE A 87 1.17 1.86 17.20
CA PHE A 87 1.94 0.76 16.64
C PHE A 87 2.27 -0.27 17.70
N ILE A 88 2.10 -1.53 17.34
CA ILE A 88 2.59 -2.68 18.11
C ILE A 88 3.73 -3.27 17.30
N ILE A 89 4.91 -3.39 17.91
CA ILE A 89 6.12 -3.92 17.28
C ILE A 89 6.66 -5.07 18.12
N VAL A 90 6.86 -6.20 17.47
CA VAL A 90 7.48 -7.38 18.08
C VAL A 90 8.66 -7.80 17.21
N THR A 91 9.79 -8.16 17.82
CA THR A 91 10.99 -8.53 17.07
C THR A 91 11.91 -9.46 17.87
N ASP A 92 12.57 -10.36 17.16
CA ASP A 92 13.72 -11.14 17.64
C ASP A 92 15.06 -10.52 17.22
N PHE A 93 15.00 -9.30 16.65
CA PHE A 93 16.09 -8.55 16.04
C PHE A 93 16.66 -9.15 14.74
N LYS A 94 16.01 -10.16 14.18
CA LYS A 94 16.20 -10.65 12.80
C LYS A 94 14.99 -10.34 11.96
N THR A 95 13.81 -10.63 12.49
CA THR A 95 12.52 -10.35 11.91
C THR A 95 11.81 -9.27 12.72
N LEU A 96 11.11 -8.38 12.05
CA LEU A 96 10.27 -7.36 12.66
C LEU A 96 8.83 -7.53 12.19
N LEU A 97 7.96 -7.75 13.17
CA LEU A 97 6.51 -7.74 12.97
C LEU A 97 5.94 -6.45 13.56
N ALA A 98 5.10 -5.76 12.81
CA ALA A 98 4.42 -4.59 13.32
C ALA A 98 2.95 -4.53 12.87
N VAL A 99 2.14 -3.83 13.66
CA VAL A 99 0.73 -3.56 13.36
C VAL A 99 0.44 -2.09 13.64
N ASP A 100 -0.16 -1.38 12.68
CA ASP A 100 -0.81 -0.09 12.92
C ASP A 100 -2.25 -0.36 13.40
N THR A 101 -2.53 -0.13 14.67
CA THR A 101 -3.83 -0.42 15.28
C THR A 101 -4.96 0.48 14.74
N LYS A 102 -4.61 1.60 14.08
CA LYS A 102 -5.59 2.53 13.51
C LYS A 102 -6.09 2.08 12.14
N THR A 103 -5.21 1.51 11.32
CA THR A 103 -5.53 1.08 9.94
C THR A 103 -5.68 -0.44 9.82
N SER A 104 -5.19 -1.19 10.82
CA SER A 104 -5.03 -2.65 10.81
C SER A 104 -3.99 -3.15 9.80
N ASP A 105 -3.18 -2.25 9.23
CA ASP A 105 -2.06 -2.64 8.39
C ASP A 105 -1.05 -3.44 9.19
N THR A 106 -0.44 -4.43 8.56
CA THR A 106 0.58 -5.28 9.15
C THR A 106 1.88 -5.20 8.35
N LEU A 107 3.00 -5.31 9.04
CA LEU A 107 4.34 -5.40 8.48
C LEU A 107 5.02 -6.66 9.02
N ASP A 108 5.55 -7.48 8.12
CA ASP A 108 6.33 -8.69 8.43
C ASP A 108 7.55 -8.70 7.51
N ILE A 109 8.72 -8.37 8.06
CA ILE A 109 9.94 -8.18 7.28
C ILE A 109 11.17 -8.66 8.04
N GLU A 110 12.23 -8.99 7.32
CA GLU A 110 13.56 -9.04 7.89
C GLU A 110 13.97 -7.63 8.34
N LEU A 111 14.58 -7.51 9.51
CA LEU A 111 14.93 -6.22 10.11
C LEU A 111 15.82 -5.37 9.19
N GLU A 112 16.70 -6.01 8.41
CA GLU A 112 17.59 -5.35 7.46
C GLU A 112 16.82 -4.60 6.34
N ASN A 113 15.60 -5.06 6.03
CA ASN A 113 14.72 -4.48 5.01
C ASN A 113 13.91 -3.27 5.51
N LEU A 114 14.04 -2.90 6.78
CA LEU A 114 13.30 -1.78 7.38
C LEU A 114 13.43 -0.45 6.60
N PRO A 115 14.60 -0.07 6.05
CA PRO A 115 14.72 1.15 5.25
C PRO A 115 13.83 1.16 3.99
N SER A 116 13.60 0.00 3.38
CA SER A 116 12.73 -0.15 2.20
C SER A 116 11.22 -0.05 2.53
N HIS A 117 10.88 -0.17 3.82
CA HIS A 117 9.52 -0.09 4.33
C HIS A 117 9.31 1.13 5.23
N PHE A 118 10.06 2.20 4.97
CA PHE A 118 10.02 3.44 5.74
C PHE A 118 8.61 4.05 5.84
N ASP A 119 7.78 3.77 4.86
CA ASP A 119 6.43 4.32 4.75
C ASP A 119 5.47 3.81 5.84
N PHE A 120 5.74 2.64 6.44
CA PHE A 120 4.86 2.04 7.44
C PHE A 120 4.71 2.92 8.70
N PHE A 121 5.79 3.53 9.17
CA PHE A 121 5.80 4.34 10.39
C PHE A 121 5.76 5.86 10.14
N LEU A 122 5.49 6.33 8.91
CA LEU A 122 5.36 7.76 8.57
C LEU A 122 4.40 8.54 9.48
N PRO A 123 3.35 7.94 10.06
CA PRO A 123 2.51 8.62 11.04
C PRO A 123 3.26 9.16 12.27
N TRP A 124 4.40 8.60 12.63
CA TRP A 124 5.24 9.17 13.69
C TRP A 124 5.87 10.51 13.28
N ALA A 125 6.16 10.69 12.00
CA ALA A 125 6.66 11.95 11.44
C ALA A 125 5.54 12.97 11.13
N GLY A 126 4.28 12.66 11.50
CA GLY A 126 3.12 13.50 11.20
C GLY A 126 2.62 13.36 9.77
N MET A 127 3.18 12.44 9.00
CA MET A 127 2.75 12.13 7.64
C MET A 127 1.79 10.93 7.70
N GLU A 128 0.51 11.20 7.94
CA GLU A 128 -0.51 10.15 7.81
C GLU A 128 -0.45 9.65 6.37
N LYS A 129 -0.34 8.33 6.17
CA LYS A 129 -0.72 7.75 4.89
C LYS A 129 -2.10 8.32 4.59
N ALA A 130 -2.29 8.91 3.42
CA ALA A 130 -3.64 9.09 2.93
C ALA A 130 -4.25 7.69 3.00
N THR A 131 -4.99 7.44 4.08
CA THR A 131 -5.77 6.24 4.16
C THR A 131 -6.78 6.42 3.05
N HIS A 132 -6.59 5.74 1.94
CA HIS A 132 -7.70 5.28 1.14
C HIS A 132 -8.52 4.35 2.08
N LYS A 133 -9.09 4.97 3.12
CA LYS A 133 -10.24 4.42 3.81
C LYS A 133 -11.33 4.48 2.77
N ASN A 134 -11.68 3.34 2.34
CA ASN A 134 -12.52 2.96 1.23
C ASN A 134 -11.72 2.96 -0.08
N GLU A 135 -11.01 1.88 -0.37
CA GLU A 135 -11.23 1.30 -1.66
C GLU A 135 -12.75 1.23 -1.74
N ASN A 136 -13.29 2.16 -2.52
CA ASN A 136 -14.73 2.18 -2.75
C ASN A 136 -15.10 0.74 -3.14
N PRO A 137 -16.08 0.08 -2.51
CA PRO A 137 -16.47 -1.26 -2.92
C PRO A 137 -16.69 -1.39 -4.42
N ALA A 138 -16.96 -0.25 -5.10
CA ALA A 138 -16.98 -0.13 -6.55
C ALA A 138 -15.59 -0.32 -7.18
N ASP A 139 -14.52 0.21 -6.58
CA ASP A 139 -13.15 0.10 -7.14
C ASP A 139 -12.62 -1.34 -7.02
N VAL A 140 -12.89 -2.01 -5.88
CA VAL A 140 -12.58 -3.44 -5.70
C VAL A 140 -13.34 -4.28 -6.72
N LYS A 141 -14.63 -4.04 -6.89
CA LYS A 141 -15.44 -4.75 -7.90
C LYS A 141 -14.99 -4.45 -9.34
N ALA A 142 -14.54 -3.23 -9.61
CA ALA A 142 -13.99 -2.89 -10.92
C ALA A 142 -12.68 -3.66 -11.19
N ALA A 143 -11.76 -3.70 -10.20
CA ALA A 143 -10.53 -4.46 -10.30
C ALA A 143 -10.79 -5.97 -10.48
N GLU A 144 -11.74 -6.54 -9.72
CA GLU A 144 -12.15 -7.95 -9.89
C GLU A 144 -12.72 -8.23 -11.29
N LYS A 145 -13.54 -7.33 -11.85
CA LYS A 145 -14.09 -7.48 -13.19
C LYS A 145 -13.01 -7.39 -14.26
N MET A 146 -12.05 -6.48 -14.10
CA MET A 146 -10.91 -6.36 -15.01
C MET A 146 -10.01 -7.59 -14.95
N ALA A 147 -9.77 -8.15 -13.76
CA ALA A 147 -9.03 -9.41 -13.62
C ALA A 147 -9.75 -10.58 -14.32
N LYS A 148 -11.07 -10.70 -14.14
CA LYS A 148 -11.86 -11.71 -14.84
C LYS A 148 -11.82 -11.54 -16.36
N LEU A 149 -11.90 -10.31 -16.85
CA LEU A 149 -11.78 -10.01 -18.29
C LEU A 149 -10.39 -10.42 -18.82
N PHE A 150 -9.32 -10.12 -18.07
CA PHE A 150 -7.97 -10.55 -18.40
C PHE A 150 -7.89 -12.08 -18.53
N ASP A 151 -8.43 -12.80 -17.52
CA ASP A 151 -8.40 -14.25 -17.48
C ASP A 151 -9.19 -14.88 -18.64
N GLU A 152 -10.37 -14.35 -18.97
CA GLU A 152 -11.17 -14.85 -20.10
C GLU A 152 -10.49 -14.59 -21.46
N ILE A 153 -9.93 -13.40 -21.68
CA ILE A 153 -9.18 -13.13 -22.91
C ILE A 153 -7.99 -14.07 -23.02
N LYS A 154 -7.27 -14.29 -21.90
CA LYS A 154 -6.08 -15.13 -21.88
C LYS A 154 -6.39 -16.60 -22.09
N LYS A 155 -7.56 -17.07 -21.65
CA LYS A 155 -8.03 -18.45 -21.84
C LYS A 155 -8.19 -18.80 -23.32
N ASP A 156 -8.74 -17.86 -24.11
CA ASP A 156 -8.94 -18.02 -25.54
C ASP A 156 -7.67 -17.70 -26.36
N ASN A 157 -6.68 -17.07 -25.74
CA ASN A 157 -5.39 -16.70 -26.32
C ASN A 157 -4.24 -17.25 -25.46
N PRO A 158 -3.84 -18.51 -25.65
CA PRO A 158 -2.84 -19.17 -24.79
C PRO A 158 -1.40 -18.65 -24.98
N ASP A 159 -1.20 -17.61 -25.80
CA ASP A 159 0.09 -16.96 -25.97
C ASP A 159 0.54 -16.30 -24.65
N ASN A 160 1.75 -16.64 -24.21
CA ASN A 160 2.40 -16.08 -23.03
C ASN A 160 3.65 -15.26 -23.38
N SER A 161 3.80 -14.89 -24.65
CA SER A 161 4.91 -14.01 -25.06
C SER A 161 4.85 -12.68 -24.32
N PRO A 162 6.00 -12.06 -24.00
CA PRO A 162 6.03 -10.74 -23.39
C PRO A 162 5.29 -9.69 -24.21
N GLU A 163 5.30 -9.82 -25.53
CA GLU A 163 4.65 -8.93 -26.51
C GLU A 163 3.13 -9.04 -26.37
N PHE A 164 2.59 -10.25 -26.31
CA PHE A 164 1.15 -10.47 -26.11
C PHE A 164 0.67 -9.93 -24.76
N ILE A 165 1.38 -10.25 -23.68
CA ILE A 165 1.04 -9.78 -22.33
C ILE A 165 1.10 -8.25 -22.26
N HIS A 166 2.12 -7.63 -22.88
CA HIS A 166 2.20 -6.17 -22.97
C HIS A 166 1.00 -5.60 -23.74
N GLY A 167 0.68 -6.15 -24.90
CA GLY A 167 -0.46 -5.72 -25.71
C GLY A 167 -1.79 -5.82 -24.96
N LEU A 168 -2.00 -6.93 -24.24
CA LEU A 168 -3.20 -7.14 -23.41
C LEU A 168 -3.30 -6.11 -22.28
N ASN A 169 -2.19 -5.83 -21.60
CA ASN A 169 -2.17 -4.81 -20.55
C ASN A 169 -2.45 -3.41 -21.08
N VAL A 170 -1.93 -3.05 -22.26
CA VAL A 170 -2.23 -1.78 -22.94
C VAL A 170 -3.71 -1.70 -23.31
N PHE A 171 -4.27 -2.78 -23.85
CA PHE A 171 -5.70 -2.87 -24.21
C PHE A 171 -6.59 -2.65 -22.97
N LEU A 172 -6.35 -3.38 -21.90
CA LEU A 172 -7.11 -3.25 -20.66
C LEU A 172 -6.97 -1.87 -20.01
N SER A 173 -5.79 -1.27 -20.08
CA SER A 173 -5.56 0.10 -19.59
C SER A 173 -6.36 1.13 -20.37
N ARG A 174 -6.48 0.97 -21.70
CA ARG A 174 -7.31 1.84 -22.56
C ARG A 174 -8.80 1.70 -22.25
N LEU A 175 -9.29 0.47 -22.03
CA LEU A 175 -10.66 0.24 -21.60
C LEU A 175 -10.95 0.90 -20.25
N LEU A 176 -10.06 0.69 -19.27
CA LEU A 176 -10.18 1.29 -17.95
C LEU A 176 -10.24 2.82 -18.04
N PHE A 177 -9.39 3.43 -18.90
CA PHE A 177 -9.43 4.87 -19.15
C PHE A 177 -10.79 5.32 -19.73
N CYS A 178 -11.36 4.58 -20.67
CA CYS A 178 -12.66 4.92 -21.26
C CYS A 178 -13.79 4.88 -20.21
N PHE A 179 -13.81 3.87 -19.34
CA PHE A 179 -14.78 3.78 -18.24
C PHE A 179 -14.58 4.92 -17.23
N PHE A 180 -13.32 5.21 -16.86
CA PHE A 180 -12.99 6.31 -15.96
C PHE A 180 -13.41 7.67 -16.57
N ALA A 181 -13.14 7.88 -17.86
CA ALA A 181 -13.50 9.13 -18.56
C ALA A 181 -15.02 9.34 -18.59
N GLU A 182 -15.80 8.27 -18.72
CA GLU A 182 -17.26 8.33 -18.64
C GLU A 182 -17.73 8.62 -17.20
N ASP A 183 -17.14 7.99 -16.21
CA ASP A 183 -17.53 8.10 -14.80
C ASP A 183 -17.19 9.50 -14.23
N THR A 184 -16.08 10.09 -14.69
CA THR A 184 -15.61 11.43 -14.30
C THR A 184 -16.17 12.58 -15.17
N ASN A 185 -17.10 12.30 -16.08
CA ASN A 185 -17.68 13.25 -17.01
C ASN A 185 -16.67 13.91 -18.00
N ILE A 186 -15.52 13.30 -18.25
CA ILE A 186 -14.64 13.64 -19.37
C ILE A 186 -15.36 13.27 -20.69
N PHE A 187 -15.97 12.10 -20.72
CA PHE A 187 -16.99 11.75 -21.70
C PHE A 187 -18.38 12.07 -21.14
N LYS A 188 -19.34 12.30 -22.02
CA LYS A 188 -20.73 12.41 -21.58
C LYS A 188 -21.19 11.08 -20.99
N LYS A 189 -22.07 11.15 -19.98
CA LYS A 189 -22.62 9.96 -19.33
C LYS A 189 -23.21 8.98 -20.34
N GLY A 190 -22.75 7.73 -20.31
CA GLY A 190 -23.16 6.68 -21.24
C GLY A 190 -22.55 6.80 -22.64
N GLN A 191 -21.66 7.74 -22.91
CA GLN A 191 -21.09 7.94 -24.24
C GLN A 191 -20.29 6.75 -24.73
N PHE A 192 -19.46 6.16 -23.90
CA PHE A 192 -18.65 4.99 -24.22
C PHE A 192 -19.49 3.70 -24.18
N THR A 193 -20.20 3.47 -23.08
CA THR A 193 -20.98 2.24 -22.88
C THR A 193 -22.14 2.13 -23.86
N ASN A 194 -22.87 3.21 -24.11
CA ASN A 194 -23.96 3.20 -25.10
C ASN A 194 -23.43 3.10 -26.54
N ALA A 195 -22.28 3.70 -26.85
CA ALA A 195 -21.67 3.59 -28.17
C ALA A 195 -21.31 2.13 -28.49
N ILE A 196 -20.71 1.39 -27.54
CA ILE A 196 -20.46 -0.04 -27.73
C ILE A 196 -21.77 -0.78 -27.94
N SER A 197 -22.76 -0.62 -27.07
CA SER A 197 -24.01 -1.39 -27.12
C SER A 197 -24.86 -1.08 -28.35
N SER A 198 -24.76 0.12 -28.93
CA SER A 198 -25.54 0.52 -30.08
C SER A 198 -24.87 0.32 -31.43
N HIS A 199 -23.54 0.17 -31.45
CA HIS A 199 -22.77 0.07 -32.70
C HIS A 199 -22.04 -1.27 -32.87
N THR A 200 -22.24 -2.22 -31.96
CA THR A 200 -21.68 -3.55 -32.06
C THR A 200 -22.76 -4.63 -31.98
N GLN A 201 -22.50 -5.77 -32.61
CA GLN A 201 -23.39 -6.93 -32.58
C GLN A 201 -23.45 -7.53 -31.17
N THR A 202 -24.58 -8.09 -30.79
CA THR A 202 -24.75 -8.73 -29.46
C THR A 202 -23.86 -9.95 -29.24
N ASP A 203 -23.38 -10.57 -30.31
CA ASP A 203 -22.44 -11.69 -30.28
C ASP A 203 -20.96 -11.25 -30.19
N GLY A 204 -20.71 -9.92 -30.26
CA GLY A 204 -19.37 -9.35 -30.17
C GLY A 204 -18.48 -9.52 -31.40
N SER A 205 -19.00 -10.08 -32.52
CA SER A 205 -18.24 -10.42 -33.74
C SER A 205 -17.51 -9.23 -34.37
N ASP A 206 -18.01 -8.02 -34.19
CA ASP A 206 -17.47 -6.77 -34.72
C ASP A 206 -16.84 -5.85 -33.65
N LEU A 207 -16.85 -6.26 -32.39
CA LEU A 207 -16.38 -5.48 -31.25
C LEU A 207 -14.90 -5.08 -31.40
N SER A 208 -14.04 -6.00 -31.85
CA SER A 208 -12.62 -5.72 -32.06
C SER A 208 -12.41 -4.59 -33.07
N ASN A 209 -13.06 -4.67 -34.22
CA ASN A 209 -12.95 -3.63 -35.25
C ASN A 209 -13.52 -2.26 -34.78
N TYR A 210 -14.53 -2.29 -33.93
CA TYR A 210 -15.11 -1.08 -33.37
C TYR A 210 -14.13 -0.42 -32.37
N LEU A 211 -13.56 -1.20 -31.47
CA LEU A 211 -12.61 -0.71 -30.48
C LEU A 211 -11.30 -0.21 -31.11
N ASP A 212 -10.81 -0.86 -32.16
CA ASP A 212 -9.62 -0.39 -32.89
C ASP A 212 -9.88 1.01 -33.48
N LYS A 213 -11.00 1.21 -34.17
CA LYS A 213 -11.38 2.52 -34.70
C LYS A 213 -11.54 3.57 -33.60
N LEU A 214 -12.17 3.20 -32.48
CA LEU A 214 -12.35 4.09 -31.35
C LEU A 214 -11.00 4.52 -30.77
N PHE A 215 -10.07 3.59 -30.56
CA PHE A 215 -8.75 3.89 -30.03
C PHE A 215 -7.92 4.72 -31.01
N ASP A 216 -8.05 4.49 -32.30
CA ASP A 216 -7.42 5.33 -33.33
C ASP A 216 -7.91 6.78 -33.27
N VAL A 217 -9.22 6.99 -33.11
CA VAL A 217 -9.79 8.33 -32.93
C VAL A 217 -9.28 8.98 -31.65
N LEU A 218 -9.24 8.23 -30.53
CA LEU A 218 -8.75 8.76 -29.26
C LEU A 218 -7.25 9.10 -29.29
N ASN A 219 -6.44 8.33 -30.03
CA ASN A 219 -5.02 8.59 -30.23
C ASN A 219 -4.75 9.73 -31.21
N THR A 220 -5.72 10.12 -32.04
CA THR A 220 -5.55 11.16 -33.04
C THR A 220 -5.73 12.54 -32.41
N HIS A 221 -4.77 13.44 -32.66
CA HIS A 221 -4.86 14.82 -32.17
C HIS A 221 -6.11 15.51 -32.76
N ASN A 222 -6.83 16.27 -31.91
CA ASN A 222 -8.12 16.89 -32.26
C ASN A 222 -8.15 17.62 -33.63
N ARG A 223 -6.99 18.26 -33.99
CA ARG A 223 -6.87 18.97 -35.29
C ARG A 223 -6.85 18.03 -36.51
N ASN A 224 -6.55 16.75 -36.30
CA ASN A 224 -6.39 15.75 -37.35
C ASN A 224 -7.56 14.75 -37.40
N ARG A 225 -8.52 14.88 -36.49
CA ARG A 225 -9.73 14.04 -36.51
C ARG A 225 -10.57 14.43 -37.72
N LYS A 226 -10.94 13.42 -38.51
CA LYS A 226 -11.95 13.59 -39.56
C LYS A 226 -13.31 13.42 -38.88
N ASP A 227 -14.23 14.33 -39.20
CA ASP A 227 -15.65 14.25 -38.76
C ASP A 227 -16.32 12.99 -39.34
#